data_b0e55587b941e09a9447554bf612fe92
#
_entry.id   b0e55587b941e09a9447554bf612fe92
#
_cell.length_a   1.000
_cell.length_b   1.000
_cell.length_c   1.000
_cell.angle_alpha   90.00
_cell.angle_beta   90.00
_cell.angle_gamma   90.00
#
_symmetry.space_group_name_H-M   'P 1'
#
loop_
_entity.id
_entity.type
_entity.pdbx_description
1 polymer ?
#
loop_
_entity_poly.entity_id
_entity_poly.type
_entity_poly.pdbx_seq_one_letter_code
_entity_poly.pdbx_strand_id
1 'polypeptide(L)'
;VETASEKNFSRLENFPLNIWEQDIAVGLTGSYLCTKYFGFQISQNKDGGSIVNISSDLGVMAPDQRLYEEEGIPKDQQNVKPVTYSVVKSGLIGLTRYIATYWSDKNVRCNAMCPGGVENGQPGDFLDKVHARIPMNRLAKSDEYQGTLLWMLSDASSYLNGAIISVDGGRTAW
;
A
#
# COMPACT_ATOMS: atom_id res chain seq x y z
N VAL A 1 -22.99 5.98 -36.77
CA VAL A 1 -22.48 4.79 -36.03
C VAL A 1 -21.43 5.35 -35.11
N GLU A 2 -21.77 5.64 -33.86
CA GLU A 2 -20.82 5.96 -32.81
C GLU A 2 -19.96 4.70 -32.62
N THR A 3 -18.68 4.79 -32.98
CA THR A 3 -17.68 3.81 -32.56
C THR A 3 -17.65 3.86 -31.04
N ALA A 4 -18.06 2.78 -30.39
CA ALA A 4 -17.92 2.64 -28.96
C ALA A 4 -16.44 2.87 -28.64
N SER A 5 -16.12 4.01 -28.04
CA SER A 5 -14.79 4.25 -27.50
C SER A 5 -14.50 3.12 -26.53
N GLU A 6 -13.36 2.45 -26.67
CA GLU A 6 -12.96 1.38 -25.74
C GLU A 6 -12.99 1.96 -24.34
N LYS A 7 -13.81 1.38 -23.47
CA LYS A 7 -13.97 1.87 -22.10
C LYS A 7 -12.66 1.70 -21.35
N ASN A 8 -12.12 2.77 -20.79
CA ASN A 8 -10.98 2.71 -19.89
C ASN A 8 -11.40 2.11 -18.54
N PHE A 9 -11.03 0.86 -18.31
CA PHE A 9 -11.37 0.10 -17.11
C PHE A 9 -10.55 0.50 -15.85
N SER A 10 -9.57 1.39 -15.95
CA SER A 10 -8.93 1.95 -14.76
C SER A 10 -9.82 2.98 -14.04
N ARG A 11 -10.74 3.62 -14.76
CA ARG A 11 -11.59 4.69 -14.26
C ARG A 11 -12.71 4.16 -13.37
N LEU A 12 -13.04 4.94 -12.33
CA LEU A 12 -14.02 4.55 -11.31
C LEU A 12 -15.38 4.18 -11.91
N GLU A 13 -15.87 4.98 -12.84
CA GLU A 13 -17.18 4.78 -13.51
C GLU A 13 -17.26 3.54 -14.41
N ASN A 14 -16.10 3.01 -14.81
CA ASN A 14 -15.99 1.83 -15.68
C ASN A 14 -15.31 0.64 -14.97
N PHE A 15 -14.91 0.79 -13.71
CA PHE A 15 -14.13 -0.24 -13.01
C PHE A 15 -14.93 -1.53 -12.83
N PRO A 16 -14.47 -2.69 -13.36
CA PRO A 16 -15.27 -3.91 -13.36
C PRO A 16 -15.41 -4.51 -11.96
N LEU A 17 -16.61 -4.95 -11.60
CA LEU A 17 -16.88 -5.55 -10.29
C LEU A 17 -16.04 -6.82 -10.04
N ASN A 18 -15.87 -7.66 -11.05
CA ASN A 18 -15.04 -8.86 -10.91
C ASN A 18 -13.57 -8.57 -10.62
N ILE A 19 -13.01 -7.47 -11.16
CA ILE A 19 -11.64 -7.03 -10.83
C ILE A 19 -11.61 -6.47 -9.40
N TRP A 20 -12.62 -5.69 -9.00
CA TRP A 20 -12.77 -5.25 -7.62
C TRP A 20 -12.75 -6.44 -6.65
N GLU A 21 -13.60 -7.45 -6.88
CA GLU A 21 -13.69 -8.64 -6.03
C GLU A 21 -12.36 -9.40 -5.97
N GLN A 22 -11.68 -9.55 -7.11
CA GLN A 22 -10.37 -10.20 -7.18
C GLN A 22 -9.30 -9.43 -6.40
N ASP A 23 -9.20 -8.13 -6.58
CA ASP A 23 -8.22 -7.28 -5.89
C ASP A 23 -8.43 -7.29 -4.37
N ILE A 24 -9.70 -7.21 -3.93
CA ILE A 24 -10.05 -7.32 -2.50
C ILE A 24 -9.73 -8.72 -1.98
N ALA A 25 -10.06 -9.77 -2.73
CA ALA A 25 -9.77 -11.15 -2.33
C ALA A 25 -8.26 -11.38 -2.13
N VAL A 26 -7.42 -10.92 -3.06
CA VAL A 26 -5.97 -11.09 -2.97
C VAL A 26 -5.37 -10.15 -1.92
N GLY A 27 -5.65 -8.86 -2.01
CA GLY A 27 -4.94 -7.83 -1.24
C GLY A 27 -5.41 -7.71 0.21
N LEU A 28 -6.72 -7.80 0.46
CA LEU A 28 -7.27 -7.60 1.80
C LEU A 28 -7.72 -8.91 2.46
N THR A 29 -8.53 -9.72 1.78
CA THR A 29 -8.99 -11.00 2.33
C THR A 29 -7.80 -11.96 2.54
N GLY A 30 -6.85 -12.00 1.59
CA GLY A 30 -5.62 -12.78 1.73
C GLY A 30 -4.81 -12.39 2.97
N SER A 31 -4.62 -11.08 3.20
CA SER A 31 -3.93 -10.58 4.39
C SER A 31 -4.67 -10.91 5.68
N TYR A 32 -6.01 -10.81 5.68
CA TYR A 32 -6.83 -11.27 6.80
C TYR A 32 -6.64 -12.77 7.07
N LEU A 33 -6.67 -13.62 6.05
CA LEU A 33 -6.50 -15.07 6.21
C LEU A 33 -5.09 -15.42 6.72
N CYS A 34 -4.04 -14.79 6.18
CA CYS A 34 -2.68 -14.95 6.70
C CYS A 34 -2.61 -14.57 8.17
N THR A 35 -3.21 -13.44 8.55
CA THR A 35 -3.26 -13.02 9.95
C THR A 35 -4.05 -13.98 10.81
N LYS A 36 -5.21 -14.45 10.35
CA LYS A 36 -6.05 -15.40 11.08
C LYS A 36 -5.30 -16.68 11.43
N TYR A 37 -4.56 -17.24 10.49
CA TYR A 37 -3.89 -18.53 10.69
C TYR A 37 -2.48 -18.38 11.26
N PHE A 38 -1.62 -17.58 10.64
CA PHE A 38 -0.25 -17.42 11.11
C PHE A 38 -0.15 -16.51 12.34
N GLY A 39 -0.94 -15.43 12.38
CA GLY A 39 -1.03 -14.57 13.56
C GLY A 39 -1.53 -15.31 14.79
N PHE A 40 -2.52 -16.20 14.61
CA PHE A 40 -2.95 -17.10 15.70
C PHE A 40 -1.79 -17.98 16.18
N GLN A 41 -1.01 -18.60 15.27
CA GLN A 41 0.15 -19.40 15.68
C GLN A 41 1.20 -18.55 16.42
N ILE A 42 1.48 -17.33 15.93
CA ILE A 42 2.38 -16.39 16.62
C ILE A 42 1.87 -16.09 18.03
N SER A 43 0.57 -15.92 18.23
CA SER A 43 -0.04 -15.66 19.55
C SER A 43 0.06 -16.83 20.54
N GLN A 44 0.40 -18.03 20.08
CA GLN A 44 0.65 -19.20 20.93
C GLN A 44 2.12 -19.31 21.36
N ASN A 45 3.02 -18.52 20.78
CA ASN A 45 4.43 -18.50 21.21
C ASN A 45 4.53 -17.88 22.60
N LYS A 46 5.46 -18.42 23.41
CA LYS A 46 5.72 -17.91 24.77
C LYS A 46 6.08 -16.43 24.79
N ASP A 47 6.86 -15.99 23.80
CA ASP A 47 7.40 -14.62 23.71
C ASP A 47 6.60 -13.76 22.72
N GLY A 48 5.47 -14.28 22.17
CA GLY A 48 4.67 -13.58 21.18
C GLY A 48 5.34 -13.47 19.82
N GLY A 49 5.31 -12.29 19.21
CA GLY A 49 5.98 -12.01 17.95
C GLY A 49 5.58 -10.70 17.27
N SER A 50 6.02 -10.51 16.04
CA SER A 50 5.76 -9.29 15.27
C SER A 50 5.13 -9.60 13.91
N ILE A 51 4.11 -8.83 13.56
CA ILE A 51 3.42 -8.87 12.27
C ILE A 51 3.63 -7.52 11.59
N VAL A 52 4.00 -7.52 10.32
CA VAL A 52 4.10 -6.30 9.52
C VAL A 52 3.22 -6.43 8.28
N ASN A 53 2.23 -5.57 8.17
CA ASN A 53 1.43 -5.41 6.96
C ASN A 53 2.10 -4.42 6.01
N ILE A 54 2.29 -4.81 4.75
CA ILE A 54 2.85 -3.93 3.73
C ILE A 54 1.72 -3.18 3.04
N SER A 55 1.48 -1.96 3.51
CA SER A 55 0.54 -1.03 2.89
C SER A 55 1.20 -0.26 1.73
N SER A 56 1.04 1.04 1.67
CA SER A 56 1.63 1.97 0.70
C SER A 56 1.49 3.40 1.23
N ASP A 57 2.26 4.34 0.69
CA ASP A 57 2.00 5.77 0.80
C ASP A 57 0.55 6.10 0.36
N LEU A 58 0.03 5.42 -0.68
CA LEU A 58 -1.38 5.54 -1.12
C LEU A 58 -2.40 4.84 -0.19
N GLY A 59 -1.98 4.27 0.91
CA GLY A 59 -2.84 3.85 2.02
C GLY A 59 -3.07 4.97 3.04
N VAL A 60 -2.18 5.96 3.09
CA VAL A 60 -2.25 7.12 4.01
C VAL A 60 -2.61 8.42 3.31
N MET A 61 -2.41 8.51 2.00
CA MET A 61 -2.78 9.65 1.16
C MET A 61 -3.55 9.22 -0.08
N ALA A 62 -4.28 10.15 -0.70
CA ALA A 62 -4.94 9.89 -1.98
C ALA A 62 -3.93 9.88 -3.15
N PRO A 63 -4.18 9.12 -4.23
CA PRO A 63 -3.38 9.19 -5.44
C PRO A 63 -3.57 10.53 -6.16
N ASP A 64 -2.47 11.13 -6.62
CA ASP A 64 -2.53 12.22 -7.58
C ASP A 64 -2.74 11.64 -8.98
N GLN A 65 -3.96 11.74 -9.50
CA GLN A 65 -4.31 11.16 -10.79
C GLN A 65 -3.55 11.79 -11.97
N ARG A 66 -3.03 13.02 -11.83
CA ARG A 66 -2.23 13.72 -12.84
C ARG A 66 -0.93 12.99 -13.17
N LEU A 67 -0.47 12.06 -12.33
CA LEU A 67 0.68 11.21 -12.62
C LEU A 67 0.47 10.29 -13.82
N TYR A 68 -0.78 9.95 -14.11
CA TYR A 68 -1.15 8.99 -15.15
C TYR A 68 -1.67 9.68 -16.41
N GLU A 69 -1.68 11.01 -16.44
CA GLU A 69 -2.13 11.78 -17.62
C GLU A 69 -1.09 11.67 -18.76
N GLU A 70 -1.59 11.42 -19.96
CA GLU A 70 -0.82 11.36 -21.20
C GLU A 70 -1.25 12.52 -22.13
N GLU A 71 -0.27 13.13 -22.80
CA GLU A 71 -0.55 14.22 -23.73
C GLU A 71 -1.36 13.71 -24.94
N GLY A 72 -2.32 14.51 -25.39
CA GLY A 72 -3.19 14.17 -26.51
C GLY A 72 -4.37 13.25 -26.20
N ILE A 73 -4.46 12.69 -24.98
CA ILE A 73 -5.62 11.87 -24.57
C ILE A 73 -6.67 12.79 -23.91
N PRO A 74 -7.95 12.70 -24.30
CA PRO A 74 -9.04 13.41 -23.63
C PRO A 74 -9.12 13.11 -22.14
N LYS A 75 -9.52 14.10 -21.33
CA LYS A 75 -9.50 13.99 -19.87
C LYS A 75 -10.37 12.86 -19.32
N ASP A 76 -11.46 12.55 -19.95
CA ASP A 76 -12.40 11.46 -19.63
C ASP A 76 -11.92 10.07 -20.08
N GLN A 77 -10.82 10.03 -20.84
CA GLN A 77 -10.17 8.79 -21.30
C GLN A 77 -8.79 8.55 -20.67
N GLN A 78 -8.29 9.48 -19.87
CA GLN A 78 -7.02 9.34 -19.17
C GLN A 78 -7.00 8.14 -18.24
N ASN A 79 -5.85 7.47 -18.15
CA ASN A 79 -5.59 6.46 -17.14
C ASN A 79 -5.64 7.07 -15.73
N VAL A 80 -6.03 6.26 -14.76
CA VAL A 80 -6.03 6.64 -13.34
C VAL A 80 -5.52 5.49 -12.49
N LYS A 81 -5.10 5.80 -11.26
CA LYS A 81 -4.82 4.73 -10.28
C LYS A 81 -6.13 3.99 -9.95
N PRO A 82 -6.20 2.66 -10.12
CA PRO A 82 -7.38 1.89 -9.78
C PRO A 82 -7.85 2.12 -8.34
N VAL A 83 -9.16 2.25 -8.14
CA VAL A 83 -9.77 2.51 -6.83
C VAL A 83 -9.43 1.43 -5.80
N THR A 84 -9.36 0.18 -6.23
CA THR A 84 -9.05 -0.98 -5.37
C THR A 84 -7.70 -0.86 -4.69
N TYR A 85 -6.71 -0.24 -5.34
CA TYR A 85 -5.39 -0.07 -4.73
C TYR A 85 -5.46 0.75 -3.44
N SER A 86 -6.11 1.92 -3.48
CA SER A 86 -6.29 2.77 -2.29
C SER A 86 -7.13 2.09 -1.22
N VAL A 87 -8.21 1.40 -1.60
CA VAL A 87 -9.10 0.70 -0.67
C VAL A 87 -8.36 -0.44 0.04
N VAL A 88 -7.65 -1.28 -0.71
CA VAL A 88 -6.85 -2.39 -0.14
C VAL A 88 -5.78 -1.85 0.80
N LYS A 89 -4.99 -0.86 0.36
CA LYS A 89 -3.87 -0.34 1.15
C LYS A 89 -4.33 0.40 2.41
N SER A 90 -5.44 1.14 2.36
CA SER A 90 -6.07 1.72 3.55
C SER A 90 -6.70 0.64 4.45
N GLY A 91 -7.30 -0.39 3.87
CA GLY A 91 -7.85 -1.53 4.61
C GLY A 91 -6.80 -2.27 5.43
N LEU A 92 -5.56 -2.42 4.90
CA LEU A 92 -4.44 -3.02 5.64
C LEU A 92 -4.04 -2.19 6.87
N ILE A 93 -4.16 -0.87 6.81
CA ILE A 93 -3.94 0.01 7.96
C ILE A 93 -5.01 -0.24 9.05
N GLY A 94 -6.28 -0.37 8.63
CA GLY A 94 -7.37 -0.74 9.54
C GLY A 94 -7.16 -2.10 10.19
N LEU A 95 -6.77 -3.12 9.40
CA LEU A 95 -6.44 -4.46 9.88
C LEU A 95 -5.27 -4.43 10.89
N THR A 96 -4.23 -3.65 10.60
CA THR A 96 -3.08 -3.47 11.51
C THR A 96 -3.50 -2.97 12.88
N ARG A 97 -4.31 -1.90 12.93
CA ARG A 97 -4.79 -1.33 14.19
C ARG A 97 -5.66 -2.30 14.98
N TYR A 98 -6.52 -3.05 14.30
CA TYR A 98 -7.34 -4.08 14.93
C TYR A 98 -6.48 -5.16 15.60
N ILE A 99 -5.48 -5.70 14.88
CA ILE A 99 -4.62 -6.78 15.38
C ILE A 99 -3.72 -6.29 16.51
N ALA A 100 -3.21 -5.08 16.43
CA ALA A 100 -2.36 -4.47 17.46
C ALA A 100 -3.03 -4.46 18.85
N THR A 101 -4.35 -4.37 18.90
CA THR A 101 -5.12 -4.41 20.16
C THR A 101 -5.61 -5.82 20.49
N TYR A 102 -5.87 -6.66 19.48
CA TYR A 102 -6.53 -7.95 19.65
C TYR A 102 -5.67 -8.99 20.38
N TRP A 103 -4.37 -9.03 20.11
CA TRP A 103 -3.40 -9.95 20.74
C TRP A 103 -2.34 -9.25 21.59
N SER A 104 -2.63 -8.07 22.08
CA SER A 104 -1.69 -7.31 22.93
C SER A 104 -1.33 -8.05 24.23
N ASP A 105 -2.29 -8.79 24.79
CA ASP A 105 -2.11 -9.66 25.97
C ASP A 105 -1.25 -10.91 25.70
N LYS A 106 -1.01 -11.22 24.42
CA LYS A 106 -0.15 -12.31 23.94
C LYS A 106 1.23 -11.85 23.48
N ASN A 107 1.59 -10.60 23.78
CA ASN A 107 2.83 -10.00 23.33
C ASN A 107 3.03 -10.03 21.79
N VAL A 108 1.95 -9.96 21.02
CA VAL A 108 1.98 -9.86 19.57
C VAL A 108 1.84 -8.40 19.18
N ARG A 109 2.84 -7.89 18.43
CA ARG A 109 2.83 -6.56 17.86
C ARG A 109 2.39 -6.62 16.39
N CYS A 110 1.61 -5.65 15.96
CA CYS A 110 1.23 -5.53 14.56
C CYS A 110 1.39 -4.08 14.10
N ASN A 111 2.19 -3.87 13.05
CA ASN A 111 2.47 -2.55 12.50
C ASN A 111 2.31 -2.56 10.97
N ALA A 112 2.08 -1.40 10.36
CA ALA A 112 2.06 -1.24 8.92
C ALA A 112 3.28 -0.47 8.45
N MET A 113 3.95 -0.99 7.42
CA MET A 113 4.91 -0.23 6.63
C MET A 113 4.20 0.32 5.39
N CYS A 114 4.39 1.61 5.11
CA CYS A 114 3.82 2.31 3.96
C CYS A 114 4.95 2.77 3.03
N PRO A 115 5.45 1.87 2.15
CA PRO A 115 6.49 2.22 1.20
C PRO A 115 5.96 3.19 0.14
N GLY A 116 6.83 4.10 -0.30
CA GLY A 116 6.68 4.83 -1.55
C GLY A 116 7.00 3.95 -2.78
N GLY A 117 7.12 4.58 -3.94
CA GLY A 117 7.44 3.87 -5.18
C GLY A 117 8.87 3.34 -5.22
N VAL A 118 9.05 2.16 -5.82
CA VAL A 118 10.37 1.56 -6.12
C VAL A 118 10.72 1.83 -7.57
N GLU A 119 11.95 2.23 -7.84
CA GLU A 119 12.46 2.36 -9.20
C GLU A 119 12.60 0.97 -9.85
N ASN A 120 11.90 0.77 -10.96
CA ASN A 120 11.84 -0.49 -11.67
C ASN A 120 11.58 -0.27 -13.19
N GLY A 121 12.39 0.61 -13.81
CA GLY A 121 12.33 0.84 -15.25
C GLY A 121 11.07 1.57 -15.74
N GLN A 122 10.45 2.39 -14.91
CA GLN A 122 9.32 3.23 -15.32
C GLN A 122 9.73 4.23 -16.42
N PRO A 123 8.80 4.65 -17.31
CA PRO A 123 9.06 5.65 -18.34
C PRO A 123 9.57 6.99 -17.75
N GLY A 124 10.46 7.67 -18.48
CA GLY A 124 11.11 8.91 -18.00
C GLY A 124 10.13 10.04 -17.68
N ASP A 125 9.11 10.25 -18.51
CA ASP A 125 8.05 11.23 -18.30
C ASP A 125 7.21 10.96 -17.04
N PHE A 126 6.97 9.69 -16.71
CA PHE A 126 6.37 9.29 -15.43
C PHE A 126 7.31 9.56 -14.26
N LEU A 127 8.62 9.24 -14.41
CA LEU A 127 9.63 9.50 -13.40
C LEU A 127 9.73 10.97 -13.06
N ASP A 128 9.76 11.86 -14.06
CA ASP A 128 9.80 13.30 -13.86
C ASP A 128 8.59 13.80 -13.05
N LYS A 129 7.39 13.31 -13.38
CA LYS A 129 6.17 13.66 -12.68
C LYS A 129 6.17 13.16 -11.22
N VAL A 130 6.62 11.94 -10.97
CA VAL A 130 6.60 11.37 -9.62
C VAL A 130 7.72 11.94 -8.74
N HIS A 131 8.91 12.16 -9.30
CA HIS A 131 10.04 12.76 -8.57
C HIS A 131 9.69 14.15 -8.05
N ALA A 132 9.03 14.98 -8.85
CA ALA A 132 8.56 16.31 -8.44
C ALA A 132 7.57 16.28 -7.25
N ARG A 133 7.03 15.12 -6.89
CA ARG A 133 6.09 14.92 -5.76
C ARG A 133 6.73 14.24 -4.56
N ILE A 134 8.02 14.04 -4.58
CA ILE A 134 8.77 13.40 -3.51
C ILE A 134 9.87 14.37 -3.05
N PRO A 135 9.93 14.77 -1.78
CA PRO A 135 10.98 15.67 -1.28
C PRO A 135 12.41 15.20 -1.59
N MET A 136 12.68 13.90 -1.52
CA MET A 136 13.97 13.32 -1.91
C MET A 136 14.21 13.29 -3.43
N ASN A 137 13.24 13.74 -4.24
CA ASN A 137 13.29 13.86 -5.70
C ASN A 137 13.73 12.58 -6.43
N ARG A 138 13.36 11.42 -5.91
CA ARG A 138 13.61 10.11 -6.53
C ARG A 138 12.68 9.03 -5.97
N LEU A 139 12.53 7.95 -6.70
CA LEU A 139 11.99 6.70 -6.17
C LEU A 139 13.03 5.98 -5.29
N ALA A 140 12.57 5.04 -4.48
CA ALA A 140 13.46 4.23 -3.67
C ALA A 140 14.12 3.12 -4.52
N LYS A 141 15.31 2.71 -4.11
CA LYS A 141 15.92 1.45 -4.55
C LYS A 141 15.24 0.29 -3.82
N SER A 142 15.29 -0.91 -4.40
CA SER A 142 14.61 -2.10 -3.85
C SER A 142 15.08 -2.51 -2.45
N ASP A 143 16.31 -2.17 -2.07
CA ASP A 143 16.93 -2.52 -0.79
C ASP A 143 16.69 -1.47 0.32
N GLU A 144 16.19 -0.27 0.00
CA GLU A 144 16.03 0.82 0.98
C GLU A 144 14.90 0.58 2.00
N TYR A 145 14.05 -0.42 1.79
CA TYR A 145 13.01 -0.82 2.73
C TYR A 145 13.45 -1.86 3.75
N GLN A 146 14.56 -2.58 3.48
CA GLN A 146 15.00 -3.72 4.28
C GLN A 146 15.32 -3.34 5.73
N GLY A 147 16.03 -2.22 5.93
CA GLY A 147 16.40 -1.77 7.28
C GLY A 147 15.18 -1.47 8.15
N THR A 148 14.19 -0.77 7.60
CA THR A 148 12.93 -0.48 8.32
C THR A 148 12.15 -1.76 8.62
N LEU A 149 12.04 -2.69 7.67
CA LEU A 149 11.34 -3.95 7.87
C LEU A 149 12.02 -4.80 8.96
N LEU A 150 13.36 -4.94 8.91
CA LEU A 150 14.13 -5.67 9.92
C LEU A 150 13.95 -5.04 11.31
N TRP A 151 14.02 -3.70 11.42
CA TRP A 151 13.77 -3.01 12.67
C TRP A 151 12.36 -3.28 13.20
N MET A 152 11.31 -3.17 12.37
CA MET A 152 9.92 -3.43 12.78
C MET A 152 9.69 -4.86 13.25
N LEU A 153 10.43 -5.84 12.72
CA LEU A 153 10.33 -7.25 13.09
C LEU A 153 11.17 -7.61 14.31
N SER A 154 12.18 -6.81 14.67
CA SER A 154 13.13 -7.09 15.76
C SER A 154 12.68 -6.53 17.10
N ASP A 155 13.37 -6.93 18.16
CA ASP A 155 13.18 -6.43 19.53
C ASP A 155 13.59 -4.95 19.70
N ALA A 156 14.38 -4.41 18.76
CA ALA A 156 14.68 -2.97 18.74
C ALA A 156 13.43 -2.09 18.57
N SER A 157 12.30 -2.67 18.15
CA SER A 157 10.99 -2.01 18.07
C SER A 157 9.97 -2.61 19.06
N SER A 158 10.40 -3.17 20.18
CA SER A 158 9.55 -3.89 21.15
C SER A 158 8.37 -3.08 21.70
N TYR A 159 8.46 -1.75 21.72
CA TYR A 159 7.37 -0.85 22.15
C TYR A 159 6.57 -0.26 20.98
N LEU A 160 6.82 -0.73 19.74
CA LEU A 160 6.10 -0.29 18.53
C LEU A 160 4.93 -1.23 18.25
N ASN A 161 3.69 -0.75 18.43
CA ASN A 161 2.48 -1.53 18.18
C ASN A 161 1.36 -0.63 17.64
N GLY A 162 0.71 -1.03 16.55
CA GLY A 162 -0.32 -0.26 15.86
C GLY A 162 0.19 0.92 15.03
N ALA A 163 1.50 1.05 14.87
CA ALA A 163 2.12 2.14 14.14
C ALA A 163 1.96 2.01 12.61
N ILE A 164 1.90 3.16 11.97
CA ILE A 164 1.87 3.31 10.51
C ILE A 164 3.13 4.06 10.11
N ILE A 165 4.09 3.35 9.53
CA ILE A 165 5.43 3.86 9.23
C ILE A 165 5.55 4.15 7.75
N SER A 166 5.56 5.42 7.38
CA SER A 166 5.86 5.85 6.01
C SER A 166 7.36 5.74 5.73
N VAL A 167 7.70 5.12 4.59
CA VAL A 167 9.05 5.03 4.05
C VAL A 167 8.94 5.42 2.59
N ASP A 168 8.88 6.71 2.28
CA ASP A 168 8.37 7.22 1.01
C ASP A 168 9.15 8.44 0.46
N GLY A 169 10.35 8.70 0.99
CA GLY A 169 11.16 9.84 0.61
C GLY A 169 10.56 11.20 1.00
N GLY A 170 9.62 11.19 1.96
CA GLY A 170 8.90 12.37 2.44
C GLY A 170 7.63 12.71 1.66
N ARG A 171 7.18 11.84 0.74
CA ARG A 171 6.01 12.11 -0.12
C ARG A 171 4.73 12.41 0.67
N THR A 172 4.54 11.78 1.83
CA THR A 172 3.36 11.98 2.68
C THR A 172 3.52 13.09 3.72
N ALA A 173 4.62 13.83 3.71
CA ALA A 173 4.92 14.88 4.70
C ALA A 173 4.45 16.28 4.30
N TRP A 174 3.98 16.49 3.05
CA TRP A 174 3.48 17.78 2.53
C TRP A 174 2.14 17.64 1.79
#